data_737c72e2b1baae2fa28eb4543ab6bb90
#
_entry.id   737c72e2b1baae2fa28eb4543ab6bb90
#
_cell.length_a   1.000
_cell.length_b   1.000
_cell.length_c   1.000
_cell.angle_alpha   90.00
_cell.angle_beta   90.00
_cell.angle_gamma   90.00
#
_symmetry.space_group_name_H-M   'P 1'
#
loop_
_entity.id
_entity.type
_entity.pdbx_description
1 polymer ?
#
loop_
_entity_poly.entity_id
_entity_poly.type
_entity_poly.pdbx_seq_one_letter_code
_entity_poly.pdbx_strand_id
1 'polypeptide(L)'
;MTWMLMVSCLLAVLYVGAAIWALRGLPESISAMVYVLPEGGARWLWTIWLWLVSLGTLIPVIDLLAMRGCEIVGFATMCCLVFCGAMPIFMKEHKRAHDALGIAGGLLSQACVACLAGGWSGWLWLWLLWPLLMASTLIRPRGWLGRLLQGRGCTVAEILCYVTVIGSASLAIATMTACP
;
A
#
# COMPACT_ATOMS: atom_id res chain seq x y z
N MET A 1 1.10 -4.10 19.02
CA MET A 1 0.75 -4.38 17.61
C MET A 1 -0.36 -3.46 17.07
N THR A 2 -1.56 -3.46 17.63
CA THR A 2 -2.72 -2.70 17.13
C THR A 2 -2.46 -1.19 17.00
N TRP A 3 -1.79 -0.57 17.98
CA TRP A 3 -1.48 0.86 17.91
C TRP A 3 -0.56 1.24 16.75
N MET A 4 0.39 0.38 16.38
CA MET A 4 1.28 0.61 15.23
C MET A 4 0.48 0.65 13.92
N LEU A 5 -0.46 -0.31 13.74
CA LEU A 5 -1.35 -0.32 12.59
C LEU A 5 -2.23 0.94 12.55
N MET A 6 -2.76 1.37 13.69
CA MET A 6 -3.59 2.59 13.78
C MET A 6 -2.79 3.84 13.40
N VAL A 7 -1.58 4.00 13.94
CA VAL A 7 -0.71 5.14 13.62
C VAL A 7 -0.30 5.12 12.15
N SER A 8 0.07 3.95 11.62
CA SER A 8 0.40 3.80 10.20
C SER A 8 -0.78 4.15 9.29
N CYS A 9 -1.97 3.67 9.61
CA CYS A 9 -3.19 4.00 8.88
C CYS A 9 -3.48 5.51 8.92
N LEU A 10 -3.36 6.14 10.09
CA LEU A 10 -3.55 7.58 10.24
C LEU A 10 -2.56 8.37 9.38
N LEU A 11 -1.27 8.01 9.43
CA LEU A 11 -0.23 8.66 8.62
C LEU A 11 -0.49 8.49 7.12
N ALA A 12 -0.95 7.30 6.69
CA ALA A 12 -1.29 7.05 5.30
C ALA A 12 -2.48 7.91 4.86
N VAL A 13 -3.57 7.94 5.65
CA VAL A 13 -4.77 8.71 5.33
C VAL A 13 -4.49 10.21 5.29
N LEU A 14 -3.73 10.73 6.28
CA LEU A 14 -3.41 12.16 6.33
C LEU A 14 -2.57 12.59 5.14
N TYR A 15 -1.52 11.85 4.80
CA TYR A 15 -0.66 12.21 3.66
C TYR A 15 -1.38 12.08 2.33
N VAL A 16 -2.04 10.95 2.10
CA VAL A 16 -2.79 10.72 0.85
C VAL A 16 -3.94 11.72 0.71
N GLY A 17 -4.67 11.97 1.79
CA GLY A 17 -5.74 12.96 1.81
C GLY A 17 -5.24 14.38 1.52
N ALA A 18 -4.14 14.80 2.14
CA ALA A 18 -3.52 16.10 1.89
C ALA A 18 -3.04 16.23 0.43
N ALA A 19 -2.43 15.17 -0.12
CA ALA A 19 -1.97 15.16 -1.51
C ALA A 19 -3.14 15.22 -2.50
N ILE A 20 -4.22 14.46 -2.27
CA ILE A 20 -5.43 14.50 -3.09
C ILE A 20 -6.06 15.91 -3.05
N TRP A 21 -6.11 16.52 -1.87
CA TRP A 21 -6.64 17.87 -1.70
C TRP A 21 -5.78 18.90 -2.46
N ALA A 22 -4.45 18.83 -2.35
CA ALA A 22 -3.53 19.73 -3.02
C ALA A 22 -3.57 19.59 -4.55
N LEU A 23 -3.68 18.36 -5.06
CA LEU A 23 -3.77 18.04 -6.49
C LEU A 23 -5.18 18.25 -7.06
N ARG A 24 -6.18 18.47 -6.21
CA ARG A 24 -7.61 18.51 -6.59
C ARG A 24 -8.05 17.26 -7.36
N GLY A 25 -7.48 16.09 -7.04
CA GLY A 25 -7.76 14.81 -7.68
C GLY A 25 -6.79 13.70 -7.29
N LEU A 26 -7.06 12.49 -7.77
CA LEU A 26 -6.16 11.36 -7.56
C LEU A 26 -4.88 11.53 -8.41
N PRO A 27 -3.69 11.29 -7.85
CA PRO A 27 -2.43 11.25 -8.59
C PRO A 27 -2.37 10.02 -9.51
N GLU A 28 -1.34 9.94 -10.35
CA GLU A 28 -1.07 8.77 -11.19
C GLU A 28 -0.60 7.56 -10.38
N SER A 29 0.13 7.81 -9.28
CA SER A 29 0.57 6.81 -8.30
C SER A 29 0.74 7.49 -6.94
N ILE A 30 0.79 6.71 -5.86
CA ILE A 30 1.14 7.24 -4.52
C ILE A 30 2.56 7.79 -4.53
N SER A 31 3.47 7.16 -5.26
CA SER A 31 4.83 7.67 -5.42
C SER A 31 4.88 9.04 -6.10
N ALA A 32 3.98 9.32 -7.05
CA ALA A 32 3.89 10.62 -7.71
C ALA A 32 3.43 11.77 -6.78
N MET A 33 2.87 11.44 -5.61
CA MET A 33 2.52 12.45 -4.60
C MET A 33 3.73 13.22 -4.07
N VAL A 34 4.95 12.70 -4.24
CA VAL A 34 6.18 13.43 -3.89
C VAL A 34 6.29 14.78 -4.59
N TYR A 35 5.71 14.90 -5.79
CA TYR A 35 5.76 16.14 -6.58
C TYR A 35 4.82 17.25 -6.06
N VAL A 36 3.97 16.96 -5.07
CA VAL A 36 3.22 17.98 -4.33
C VAL A 36 4.15 18.75 -3.39
N LEU A 37 5.24 18.11 -2.96
CA LEU A 37 6.22 18.73 -2.07
C LEU A 37 7.16 19.64 -2.86
N PRO A 38 7.62 20.77 -2.25
CA PRO A 38 8.62 21.64 -2.85
C PRO A 38 9.88 20.87 -3.25
N GLU A 39 10.54 21.34 -4.30
CA GLU A 39 11.82 20.76 -4.73
C GLU A 39 12.89 20.85 -3.65
N GLY A 40 13.85 19.92 -3.70
CA GLY A 40 14.95 19.84 -2.75
C GLY A 40 14.67 18.94 -1.56
N GLY A 41 15.14 19.33 -0.37
CA GLY A 41 15.09 18.50 0.84
C GLY A 41 13.69 18.11 1.30
N ALA A 42 12.65 18.90 0.98
CA ALA A 42 11.28 18.59 1.35
C ALA A 42 10.75 17.29 0.71
N ARG A 43 11.26 16.91 -0.47
CA ARG A 43 10.86 15.65 -1.11
C ARG A 43 11.27 14.40 -0.35
N TRP A 44 12.31 14.48 0.49
CA TRP A 44 12.70 13.38 1.35
C TRP A 44 11.68 13.08 2.47
N LEU A 45 10.79 14.02 2.78
CA LEU A 45 9.67 13.75 3.69
C LEU A 45 8.77 12.62 3.18
N TRP A 46 8.64 12.46 1.86
CA TRP A 46 7.94 11.33 1.26
C TRP A 46 8.61 9.99 1.58
N THR A 47 9.94 9.92 1.49
CA THR A 47 10.72 8.73 1.86
C THR A 47 10.52 8.37 3.33
N ILE A 48 10.64 9.36 4.22
CA ILE A 48 10.43 9.17 5.66
C ILE A 48 9.00 8.69 5.93
N TRP A 49 8.01 9.31 5.28
CA TRP A 49 6.63 8.89 5.39
C TRP A 49 6.43 7.43 4.92
N LEU A 50 6.99 7.06 3.76
CA LEU A 50 6.88 5.71 3.24
C LEU A 50 7.50 4.69 4.19
N TRP A 51 8.65 4.99 4.78
CA TRP A 51 9.29 4.12 5.78
C TRP A 51 8.45 3.99 7.04
N LEU A 52 7.92 5.08 7.58
CA LEU A 52 7.08 5.05 8.78
C LEU A 52 5.81 4.24 8.55
N VAL A 53 5.15 4.44 7.42
CA VAL A 53 3.95 3.68 7.06
C VAL A 53 4.27 2.20 6.82
N SER A 54 5.35 1.92 6.09
CA SER A 54 5.75 0.53 5.79
C SER A 54 6.16 -0.22 7.06
N LEU A 55 7.02 0.35 7.89
CA LEU A 55 7.46 -0.28 9.15
C LEU A 55 6.31 -0.41 10.14
N GLY A 56 5.49 0.63 10.29
CA GLY A 56 4.33 0.62 11.18
C GLY A 56 3.27 -0.42 10.79
N THR A 57 3.18 -0.75 9.51
CA THR A 57 2.27 -1.80 9.01
C THR A 57 2.91 -3.18 9.04
N LEU A 58 4.15 -3.31 8.52
CA LEU A 58 4.74 -4.62 8.26
C LEU A 58 5.33 -5.28 9.50
N ILE A 59 5.79 -4.53 10.50
CA ILE A 59 6.25 -5.15 11.76
C ILE A 59 5.13 -5.98 12.40
N PRO A 60 3.92 -5.43 12.66
CA PRO A 60 2.81 -6.26 13.15
C PRO A 60 2.40 -7.40 12.21
N VAL A 61 2.48 -7.18 10.90
CA VAL A 61 2.16 -8.23 9.90
C VAL A 61 3.17 -9.37 9.97
N ILE A 62 4.47 -9.08 10.09
CA ILE A 62 5.52 -10.09 10.22
C ILE A 62 5.30 -10.93 11.49
N ASP A 63 4.97 -10.29 12.62
CA ASP A 63 4.66 -11.02 13.86
C ASP A 63 3.49 -12.00 13.67
N LEU A 64 2.42 -11.56 12.95
CA LEU A 64 1.28 -12.41 12.63
C LEU A 64 1.66 -13.53 11.65
N LEU A 65 2.50 -13.26 10.67
CA LEU A 65 2.99 -14.24 9.70
C LEU A 65 3.92 -15.27 10.34
N ALA A 66 4.73 -14.88 11.33
CA ALA A 66 5.60 -15.78 12.08
C ALA A 66 4.82 -16.89 12.78
N MET A 67 3.62 -16.58 13.28
CA MET A 67 2.72 -17.58 13.86
C MET A 67 2.22 -18.62 12.85
N ARG A 68 2.43 -18.38 11.55
CA ARG A 68 2.03 -19.26 10.43
C ARG A 68 3.23 -19.81 9.65
N GLY A 69 4.46 -19.50 10.07
CA GLY A 69 5.69 -19.91 9.37
C GLY A 69 5.89 -19.23 8.01
N CYS A 70 5.31 -18.04 7.83
CA CYS A 70 5.34 -17.28 6.57
C CYS A 70 6.05 -15.91 6.71
N GLU A 71 6.80 -15.67 7.78
CA GLU A 71 7.44 -14.39 8.09
C GLU A 71 8.39 -13.91 6.99
N ILE A 72 9.01 -14.84 6.25
CA ILE A 72 9.94 -14.50 5.17
C ILE A 72 9.27 -13.63 4.09
N VAL A 73 7.97 -13.85 3.83
CA VAL A 73 7.20 -13.06 2.86
C VAL A 73 7.03 -11.63 3.37
N GLY A 74 6.77 -11.46 4.66
CA GLY A 74 6.67 -10.15 5.30
C GLY A 74 8.00 -9.39 5.27
N PHE A 75 9.11 -10.06 5.59
CA PHE A 75 10.45 -9.46 5.49
C PHE A 75 10.79 -9.05 4.06
N ALA A 76 10.52 -9.92 3.08
CA ALA A 76 10.76 -9.59 1.67
C ALA A 76 9.94 -8.36 1.23
N THR A 77 8.65 -8.29 1.63
CA THR A 77 7.80 -7.12 1.38
C THR A 77 8.40 -5.86 1.99
N MET A 78 8.81 -5.93 3.25
CA MET A 78 9.41 -4.81 3.97
C MET A 78 10.69 -4.33 3.29
N CYS A 79 11.58 -5.24 2.90
CA CYS A 79 12.79 -4.90 2.16
C CYS A 79 12.47 -4.17 0.85
N CYS A 80 11.53 -4.67 0.06
CA CYS A 80 11.13 -4.02 -1.19
C CYS A 80 10.65 -2.58 -0.96
N LEU A 81 9.79 -2.35 0.05
CA LEU A 81 9.25 -1.01 0.32
C LEU A 81 10.29 -0.06 0.93
N VAL A 82 11.18 -0.56 1.80
CA VAL A 82 12.27 0.24 2.37
C VAL A 82 13.23 0.67 1.26
N PHE A 83 13.64 -0.25 0.36
CA PHE A 83 14.49 0.09 -0.78
C PHE A 83 13.77 0.95 -1.82
N CYS A 84 12.47 0.76 -2.02
CA CYS A 84 11.66 1.64 -2.85
C CYS A 84 11.71 3.09 -2.35
N GLY A 85 11.64 3.30 -1.03
CA GLY A 85 11.81 4.61 -0.41
C GLY A 85 13.24 5.16 -0.51
N ALA A 86 14.26 4.28 -0.41
CA ALA A 86 15.67 4.67 -0.55
C ALA A 86 16.05 5.05 -2.00
N MET A 87 15.27 4.59 -2.98
CA MET A 87 15.42 4.91 -4.40
C MET A 87 14.24 5.78 -4.87
N PRO A 88 14.19 7.05 -4.47
CA PRO A 88 12.99 7.86 -4.69
C PRO A 88 12.78 8.20 -6.17
N ILE A 89 11.51 8.21 -6.58
CA ILE A 89 11.09 8.42 -7.97
C ILE A 89 11.52 9.78 -8.54
N PHE A 90 11.76 10.77 -7.68
CA PHE A 90 12.21 12.10 -8.12
C PHE A 90 13.68 12.16 -8.56
N MET A 91 14.44 11.08 -8.32
CA MET A 91 15.77 10.86 -8.89
C MET A 91 15.63 10.01 -10.16
N LYS A 92 15.89 10.59 -11.33
CA LYS A 92 15.66 9.95 -12.64
C LYS A 92 16.42 8.62 -12.81
N GLU A 93 17.64 8.53 -12.27
CA GLU A 93 18.48 7.34 -12.28
C GLU A 93 17.87 6.17 -11.50
N HIS A 94 17.08 6.44 -10.48
CA HIS A 94 16.48 5.42 -9.62
C HIS A 94 15.08 4.98 -10.08
N LYS A 95 14.48 5.66 -11.04
CA LYS A 95 13.08 5.42 -11.43
C LYS A 95 12.79 3.95 -11.74
N ARG A 96 13.62 3.27 -12.54
CA ARG A 96 13.39 1.86 -12.90
C ARG A 96 13.46 0.93 -11.69
N ALA A 97 14.42 1.16 -10.80
CA ALA A 97 14.57 0.38 -9.57
C ALA A 97 13.39 0.63 -8.63
N HIS A 98 12.97 1.90 -8.50
CA HIS A 98 11.79 2.31 -7.73
C HIS A 98 10.53 1.57 -8.21
N ASP A 99 10.25 1.63 -9.53
CA ASP A 99 9.08 1.00 -10.13
C ASP A 99 9.09 -0.54 -9.92
N ALA A 100 10.25 -1.18 -10.13
CA ALA A 100 10.40 -2.62 -9.92
C ALA A 100 10.19 -3.03 -8.46
N LEU A 101 10.77 -2.29 -7.51
CA LEU A 101 10.62 -2.53 -6.08
C LEU A 101 9.18 -2.27 -5.61
N GLY A 102 8.53 -1.24 -6.14
CA GLY A 102 7.13 -0.95 -5.85
C GLY A 102 6.20 -2.07 -6.32
N ILE A 103 6.39 -2.57 -7.54
CA ILE A 103 5.62 -3.71 -8.07
C ILE A 103 5.89 -4.97 -7.25
N ALA A 104 7.16 -5.29 -6.98
CA ALA A 104 7.51 -6.46 -6.18
C ALA A 104 6.94 -6.38 -4.76
N GLY A 105 7.04 -5.23 -4.10
CA GLY A 105 6.45 -4.97 -2.79
C GLY A 105 4.94 -5.11 -2.79
N GLY A 106 4.27 -4.60 -3.83
CA GLY A 106 2.83 -4.77 -4.02
C GLY A 106 2.42 -6.25 -4.15
N LEU A 107 3.08 -7.01 -5.00
CA LEU A 107 2.81 -8.44 -5.18
C LEU A 107 3.06 -9.25 -3.90
N LEU A 108 4.20 -9.01 -3.24
CA LEU A 108 4.53 -9.67 -1.98
C LEU A 108 3.58 -9.29 -0.85
N SER A 109 3.08 -8.05 -0.82
CA SER A 109 2.05 -7.64 0.14
C SER A 109 0.76 -8.44 -0.02
N GLN A 110 0.38 -8.79 -1.26
CA GLN A 110 -0.78 -9.65 -1.51
C GLN A 110 -0.50 -11.12 -1.12
N ALA A 111 0.74 -11.58 -1.24
CA ALA A 111 1.13 -12.88 -0.68
C ALA A 111 1.02 -12.88 0.86
N CYS A 112 1.39 -11.78 1.54
CA CYS A 112 1.12 -11.65 2.99
C CYS A 112 -0.37 -11.77 3.31
N VAL A 113 -1.25 -11.12 2.53
CA VAL A 113 -2.71 -11.23 2.69
C VAL A 113 -3.16 -12.69 2.54
N ALA A 114 -2.67 -13.41 1.53
CA ALA A 114 -3.01 -14.82 1.32
C ALA A 114 -2.56 -15.70 2.50
N CYS A 115 -1.37 -15.48 3.03
CA CYS A 115 -0.86 -16.19 4.20
C CYS A 115 -1.69 -15.88 5.47
N LEU A 116 -2.06 -14.60 5.69
CA LEU A 116 -2.88 -14.19 6.83
C LEU A 116 -4.31 -14.73 6.75
N ALA A 117 -4.88 -14.78 5.57
CA ALA A 117 -6.25 -15.27 5.37
C ALA A 117 -6.38 -16.80 5.47
N GLY A 118 -5.29 -17.54 5.62
CA GLY A 118 -5.31 -19.01 5.62
C GLY A 118 -5.77 -19.61 4.29
N GLY A 119 -5.45 -18.92 3.17
CA GLY A 119 -5.90 -19.29 1.85
C GLY A 119 -7.12 -18.48 1.37
N TRP A 120 -8.01 -19.08 0.58
CA TRP A 120 -9.03 -18.39 -0.20
C TRP A 120 -10.32 -18.03 0.54
N SER A 121 -10.56 -18.52 1.75
CA SER A 121 -11.91 -18.57 2.33
C SER A 121 -12.46 -17.26 2.90
N GLY A 122 -11.63 -16.35 3.40
CA GLY A 122 -12.12 -15.17 4.13
C GLY A 122 -12.21 -13.88 3.31
N TRP A 123 -11.37 -13.72 2.28
CA TRP A 123 -11.19 -12.48 1.55
C TRP A 123 -11.40 -12.60 0.04
N LEU A 124 -12.08 -13.67 -0.40
CA LEU A 124 -12.36 -13.91 -1.80
C LEU A 124 -13.02 -12.70 -2.49
N TRP A 125 -13.91 -12.00 -1.78
CA TRP A 125 -14.56 -10.81 -2.28
C TRP A 125 -13.60 -9.62 -2.50
N LEU A 126 -12.54 -9.47 -1.68
CA LEU A 126 -11.51 -8.45 -1.91
C LEU A 126 -10.69 -8.77 -3.16
N TRP A 127 -10.37 -10.05 -3.40
CA TRP A 127 -9.70 -10.47 -4.61
C TRP A 127 -10.57 -10.24 -5.85
N LEU A 128 -11.90 -10.39 -5.74
CA LEU A 128 -12.83 -10.07 -6.82
C LEU A 128 -12.96 -8.57 -7.06
N LEU A 129 -12.78 -7.72 -6.06
CA LEU A 129 -12.77 -6.27 -6.23
C LEU A 129 -11.56 -5.78 -7.06
N TRP A 130 -10.42 -6.49 -6.99
CA TRP A 130 -9.23 -6.16 -7.75
C TRP A 130 -9.49 -6.02 -9.25
N PRO A 131 -9.95 -7.05 -9.97
CA PRO A 131 -10.21 -6.95 -11.40
C PRO A 131 -11.31 -5.95 -11.72
N LEU A 132 -12.33 -5.78 -10.88
CA LEU A 132 -13.39 -4.80 -11.09
C LEU A 132 -12.85 -3.36 -11.02
N LEU A 133 -12.06 -3.04 -10.00
CA LEU A 133 -11.47 -1.72 -9.85
C LEU A 133 -10.40 -1.45 -10.91
N MET A 134 -9.57 -2.43 -11.26
CA MET A 134 -8.60 -2.29 -12.34
C MET A 134 -9.29 -2.12 -13.70
N ALA A 135 -10.34 -2.89 -13.98
CA ALA A 135 -11.14 -2.71 -15.20
C ALA A 135 -11.76 -1.31 -15.27
N SER A 136 -12.24 -0.75 -14.18
CA SER A 136 -12.80 0.60 -14.13
C SER A 136 -11.79 1.69 -14.48
N THR A 137 -10.48 1.45 -14.29
CA THR A 137 -9.41 2.39 -14.66
C THR A 137 -9.04 2.30 -16.15
N LEU A 138 -9.27 1.15 -16.78
CA LEU A 138 -8.98 0.88 -18.19
C LEU A 138 -10.14 1.25 -19.10
N ILE A 139 -11.37 0.99 -18.64
CA ILE A 139 -12.59 1.35 -19.35
C ILE A 139 -12.81 2.86 -19.10
N ARG A 140 -13.13 3.61 -20.17
CA ARG A 140 -13.48 5.04 -20.06
C ARG A 140 -14.91 5.17 -19.52
N PRO A 141 -15.16 5.13 -18.22
CA PRO A 141 -16.49 5.25 -17.66
C PRO A 141 -17.00 6.68 -17.90
N ARG A 142 -18.27 6.80 -18.28
CA ARG A 142 -18.94 8.08 -18.42
C ARG A 142 -19.26 8.62 -17.01
N GLY A 143 -19.07 9.93 -16.79
CA GLY A 143 -19.42 10.58 -15.53
C GLY A 143 -18.21 11.01 -14.68
N TRP A 144 -18.48 11.48 -13.47
CA TRP A 144 -17.47 12.04 -12.57
C TRP A 144 -16.46 10.96 -12.07
N LEU A 145 -16.96 9.76 -11.76
CA LEU A 145 -16.14 8.65 -11.30
C LEU A 145 -15.15 8.21 -12.37
N GLY A 146 -15.58 8.17 -13.64
CA GLY A 146 -14.71 7.85 -14.75
C GLY A 146 -13.60 8.86 -14.95
N ARG A 147 -13.91 10.14 -14.82
CA ARG A 147 -12.90 11.21 -14.87
C ARG A 147 -11.91 11.14 -13.71
N LEU A 148 -12.38 10.71 -12.51
CA LEU A 148 -11.54 10.54 -11.33
C LEU A 148 -10.56 9.38 -11.49
N LEU A 149 -11.02 8.24 -12.05
CA LEU A 149 -10.25 6.99 -12.11
C LEU A 149 -9.43 6.84 -13.40
N GLN A 150 -9.72 7.61 -14.44
CA GLN A 150 -9.05 7.49 -15.74
C GLN A 150 -7.54 7.74 -15.63
N GLY A 151 -6.73 6.76 -16.01
CA GLY A 151 -5.27 6.83 -15.92
C GLY A 151 -4.71 6.69 -14.49
N ARG A 152 -5.54 6.32 -13.51
CA ARG A 152 -5.19 6.22 -12.09
C ARG A 152 -5.06 4.79 -11.57
N GLY A 153 -4.93 3.82 -12.48
CA GLY A 153 -4.86 2.41 -12.13
C GLY A 153 -3.76 2.07 -11.13
N CYS A 154 -2.61 2.71 -11.25
CA CYS A 154 -1.50 2.49 -10.31
C CYS A 154 -1.86 2.94 -8.89
N THR A 155 -2.40 4.15 -8.72
CA THR A 155 -2.86 4.65 -7.41
C THR A 155 -3.92 3.75 -6.78
N VAL A 156 -4.90 3.31 -7.59
CA VAL A 156 -5.95 2.39 -7.11
C VAL A 156 -5.33 1.06 -6.66
N ALA A 157 -4.40 0.51 -7.42
CA ALA A 157 -3.69 -0.72 -7.06
C ALA A 157 -2.90 -0.58 -5.75
N GLU A 158 -2.15 0.51 -5.59
CA GLU A 158 -1.37 0.79 -4.37
C GLU A 158 -2.27 0.95 -3.14
N ILE A 159 -3.39 1.67 -3.27
CA ILE A 159 -4.39 1.80 -2.19
C ILE A 159 -5.00 0.43 -1.84
N LEU A 160 -5.36 -0.38 -2.82
CA LEU A 160 -5.91 -1.71 -2.60
C LEU A 160 -4.91 -2.63 -1.89
N CYS A 161 -3.65 -2.62 -2.30
CA CYS A 161 -2.59 -3.36 -1.62
C CYS A 161 -2.54 -2.99 -0.13
N TYR A 162 -2.56 -1.70 0.16
CA TYR A 162 -2.48 -1.23 1.54
C TYR A 162 -3.72 -1.59 2.36
N VAL A 163 -4.92 -1.33 1.83
CA VAL A 163 -6.19 -1.63 2.51
C VAL A 163 -6.36 -3.12 2.77
N THR A 164 -6.00 -3.98 1.82
CA THR A 164 -6.10 -5.43 1.99
C THR A 164 -5.14 -5.97 3.05
N VAL A 165 -3.91 -5.44 3.13
CA VAL A 165 -2.94 -5.81 4.17
C VAL A 165 -3.44 -5.39 5.55
N ILE A 166 -3.84 -4.12 5.73
CA ILE A 166 -4.36 -3.61 7.01
C ILE A 166 -5.61 -4.37 7.44
N GLY A 167 -6.54 -4.58 6.51
CA GLY A 167 -7.79 -5.30 6.78
C GLY A 167 -7.53 -6.74 7.22
N SER A 168 -6.63 -7.46 6.52
CA SER A 168 -6.27 -8.84 6.86
C SER A 168 -5.56 -8.94 8.21
N ALA A 169 -4.63 -8.01 8.50
CA ALA A 169 -3.95 -7.97 9.79
C ALA A 169 -4.92 -7.66 10.93
N SER A 170 -5.82 -6.69 10.74
CA SER A 170 -6.83 -6.32 11.75
C SER A 170 -7.78 -7.48 12.05
N LEU A 171 -8.21 -8.22 11.03
CA LEU A 171 -9.05 -9.39 11.20
C LEU A 171 -8.30 -10.52 11.91
N ALA A 172 -7.04 -10.78 11.55
CA ALA A 172 -6.23 -11.80 12.22
C ALA A 172 -6.07 -11.47 13.71
N ILE A 173 -5.83 -10.21 14.08
CA ILE A 173 -5.77 -9.78 15.47
C ILE A 173 -7.13 -9.99 16.17
N ALA A 174 -8.24 -9.59 15.54
CA ALA A 174 -9.57 -9.73 16.11
C ALA A 174 -9.95 -11.20 16.38
N THR A 175 -9.59 -12.10 15.45
CA THR A 175 -9.85 -13.54 15.62
C THR A 175 -9.03 -14.16 16.75
N MET A 176 -7.78 -13.70 16.95
CA MET A 176 -6.94 -14.16 18.06
C MET A 176 -7.45 -13.69 19.43
N THR A 177 -8.03 -12.49 19.50
CA THR A 177 -8.58 -11.96 20.76
C THR A 177 -9.95 -12.54 21.10
N ALA A 178 -10.66 -13.11 20.12
CA ALA A 178 -11.98 -13.70 20.32
C ALA A 178 -11.94 -15.18 20.76
N CYS A 179 -10.80 -15.86 20.59
CA CYS A 179 -10.58 -17.24 21.03
C CYS A 179 -9.49 -17.25 22.12
N PRO A 180 -9.84 -17.03 23.41
CA PRO A 180 -8.89 -17.12 24.52
C PRO A 180 -8.43 -18.56 24.79
#